data_15cd36b10e77e3d1ecdb52b9911ef0cf
#
_entry.id   15cd36b10e77e3d1ecdb52b9911ef0cf
#
_cell.length_a   1.000
_cell.length_b   1.000
_cell.length_c   1.000
_cell.angle_alpha   90.00
_cell.angle_beta   90.00
_cell.angle_gamma   90.00
#
_symmetry.space_group_name_H-M   'P 1'
#
loop_
_entity.id
_entity.type
_entity.pdbx_description
1 polymer ?
#
loop_
_entity_poly.entity_id
_entity_poly.type
_entity_poly.pdbx_seq_one_letter_code
_entity_poly.pdbx_strand_id
1 'polypeptide(L)'
;MNYEKINLADYDLRGEGGTAQTYYSKDGQRLAKLFFNQIGADTAIREFHIAQAVHHMGIPTPRPIRLITDGQRIGTELELFAPVGKRSFARIMSEEPDQVEPLSREFAQRARQLHQTPADTSILPSMKSLIRHWIDRCPEIPADILDLMEKTLDETPDQATCLHGDLHVGNIITDGQHRMWIDVGDFSYGIPEWDNCMLYVMGNIMSEERCQNLFHFSSDTMHQHWLYFLREYYGLTTHEAYRDMEPLMRRLAATKLFFVATKNSNGAPVSEGLANIIRKIAEI
;
A
#
# COMPACT_ATOMS: atom_id res chain seq x y z
N MET A 1 -27.65 3.09 2.86
CA MET A 1 -26.67 4.15 2.51
C MET A 1 -27.13 4.90 1.28
N ASN A 2 -27.00 6.22 1.26
CA ASN A 2 -27.31 7.02 0.07
C ASN A 2 -26.04 7.21 -0.75
N TYR A 3 -26.08 6.79 -2.01
CA TYR A 3 -25.06 7.13 -3.00
C TYR A 3 -25.53 8.36 -3.76
N GLU A 4 -24.66 9.37 -3.90
CA GLU A 4 -24.99 10.52 -4.71
C GLU A 4 -24.64 10.25 -6.16
N LYS A 5 -25.61 10.45 -7.05
CA LYS A 5 -25.39 10.21 -8.48
C LYS A 5 -24.55 11.35 -9.07
N ILE A 6 -23.46 10.99 -9.73
CA ILE A 6 -22.62 11.90 -10.50
C ILE A 6 -22.92 11.77 -11.99
N ASN A 7 -22.68 12.87 -12.72
CA ASN A 7 -22.70 12.86 -14.18
C ASN A 7 -21.26 12.79 -14.71
N LEU A 8 -20.87 11.67 -15.34
CA LEU A 8 -19.52 11.51 -15.87
C LEU A 8 -19.15 12.52 -16.96
N ALA A 9 -20.13 13.21 -17.58
CA ALA A 9 -19.84 14.29 -18.51
C ALA A 9 -19.12 15.49 -17.84
N ASP A 10 -19.21 15.60 -16.50
CA ASP A 10 -18.53 16.65 -15.72
C ASP A 10 -17.12 16.26 -15.26
N TYR A 11 -16.64 15.09 -15.68
CA TYR A 11 -15.35 14.51 -15.28
C TYR A 11 -14.54 14.07 -16.50
N ASP A 12 -13.21 14.06 -16.35
CA ASP A 12 -12.26 13.51 -17.31
C ASP A 12 -11.59 12.26 -16.73
N LEU A 13 -11.54 11.18 -17.49
CA LEU A 13 -10.77 9.97 -17.11
C LEU A 13 -9.29 10.30 -17.03
N ARG A 14 -8.65 9.96 -15.91
CA ARG A 14 -7.22 10.25 -15.65
C ARG A 14 -6.37 9.03 -15.39
N GLY A 15 -6.97 7.93 -15.02
CA GLY A 15 -6.24 6.70 -14.75
C GLY A 15 -7.15 5.50 -14.58
N GLU A 16 -6.55 4.34 -14.78
CA GLU A 16 -7.19 3.05 -14.55
C GLU A 16 -6.22 2.16 -13.76
N GLY A 17 -6.67 1.66 -12.64
CA GLY A 17 -5.96 0.71 -11.80
C GLY A 17 -6.59 -0.68 -11.87
N GLY A 18 -6.09 -1.63 -11.07
CA GLY A 18 -6.61 -3.00 -11.03
C GLY A 18 -8.05 -3.12 -10.51
N THR A 19 -8.55 -2.16 -9.74
CA THR A 19 -9.86 -2.23 -9.07
C THR A 19 -10.83 -1.11 -9.46
N ALA A 20 -10.33 0.00 -9.99
CA ALA A 20 -11.14 1.19 -10.23
C ALA A 20 -10.58 2.08 -11.35
N GLN A 21 -11.45 2.94 -11.88
CA GLN A 21 -11.07 4.07 -12.71
C GLN A 21 -11.12 5.37 -11.90
N THR A 22 -10.17 6.25 -12.17
CA THR A 22 -10.04 7.56 -11.51
C THR A 22 -10.36 8.68 -12.50
N TYR A 23 -11.24 9.58 -12.08
CA TYR A 23 -11.71 10.71 -12.87
C TYR A 23 -11.47 12.02 -12.11
N TYR A 24 -11.09 13.09 -12.82
CA TYR A 24 -11.00 14.44 -12.26
C TYR A 24 -12.18 15.27 -12.71
N SER A 25 -12.81 15.97 -11.78
CA SER A 25 -13.86 16.93 -12.15
C SER A 25 -13.29 18.07 -13.00
N LYS A 26 -14.05 18.52 -13.97
CA LYS A 26 -13.64 19.59 -14.89
C LYS A 26 -13.43 20.94 -14.21
N ASP A 27 -14.03 21.14 -13.02
CA ASP A 27 -13.76 22.30 -12.17
C ASP A 27 -12.43 22.19 -11.40
N GLY A 28 -11.74 21.04 -11.49
CA GLY A 28 -10.44 20.81 -10.86
C GLY A 28 -10.46 20.68 -9.34
N GLN A 29 -11.61 20.43 -8.72
CA GLN A 29 -11.73 20.39 -7.26
C GLN A 29 -11.89 18.99 -6.69
N ARG A 30 -12.33 18.01 -7.51
CA ARG A 30 -12.74 16.69 -7.04
C ARG A 30 -12.12 15.57 -7.86
N LEU A 31 -11.92 14.44 -7.19
CA LEU A 31 -11.50 13.19 -7.76
C LEU A 31 -12.59 12.14 -7.48
N ALA A 32 -13.11 11.49 -8.52
CA ALA A 32 -14.00 10.36 -8.40
C ALA A 32 -13.25 9.06 -8.69
N LYS A 33 -13.22 8.10 -7.73
CA LYS A 33 -12.71 6.73 -7.88
C LYS A 33 -13.93 5.82 -8.02
N LEU A 34 -14.20 5.31 -9.23
CA LEU A 34 -15.30 4.39 -9.52
C LEU A 34 -14.79 2.96 -9.63
N PHE A 35 -15.26 2.08 -8.78
CA PHE A 35 -14.84 0.69 -8.74
C PHE A 35 -15.46 -0.12 -9.87
N PHE A 36 -14.73 -1.11 -10.39
CA PHE A 36 -15.28 -2.06 -11.34
C PHE A 36 -16.37 -2.92 -10.69
N ASN A 37 -17.39 -3.32 -11.44
CA ASN A 37 -18.55 -4.05 -10.92
C ASN A 37 -18.20 -5.34 -10.18
N GLN A 38 -17.13 -6.03 -10.59
CA GLN A 38 -16.65 -7.25 -9.92
C GLN A 38 -16.05 -7.01 -8.51
N ILE A 39 -15.73 -5.77 -8.15
CA ILE A 39 -15.15 -5.42 -6.84
C ILE A 39 -16.23 -5.33 -5.76
N GLY A 40 -17.46 -4.98 -6.15
CA GLY A 40 -18.61 -4.91 -5.24
C GLY A 40 -18.72 -3.61 -4.44
N ALA A 41 -19.94 -3.31 -4.01
CA ALA A 41 -20.27 -2.10 -3.25
C ALA A 41 -19.59 -2.05 -1.87
N ASP A 42 -19.46 -3.20 -1.21
CA ASP A 42 -18.90 -3.28 0.14
C ASP A 42 -17.44 -2.82 0.19
N THR A 43 -16.68 -3.05 -0.88
CA THR A 43 -15.30 -2.56 -0.98
C THR A 43 -15.25 -1.03 -1.04
N ALA A 44 -16.11 -0.41 -1.86
CA ALA A 44 -16.19 1.05 -1.98
C ALA A 44 -16.56 1.70 -0.63
N ILE A 45 -17.54 1.11 0.07
CA ILE A 45 -17.99 1.57 1.39
C ILE A 45 -16.87 1.46 2.41
N ARG A 46 -16.20 0.32 2.46
CA ARG A 46 -15.07 0.07 3.36
C ARG A 46 -13.93 1.06 3.11
N GLU A 47 -13.50 1.21 1.84
CA GLU A 47 -12.42 2.16 1.51
C GLU A 47 -12.79 3.59 1.87
N PHE A 48 -14.05 4.00 1.69
CA PHE A 48 -14.52 5.33 2.09
C PHE A 48 -14.41 5.53 3.60
N HIS A 49 -14.86 4.58 4.42
CA HIS A 49 -14.77 4.67 5.87
C HIS A 49 -13.33 4.66 6.37
N ILE A 50 -12.47 3.85 5.75
CA ILE A 50 -11.02 3.86 6.04
C ILE A 50 -10.43 5.24 5.71
N ALA A 51 -10.72 5.79 4.52
CA ALA A 51 -10.21 7.10 4.13
C ALA A 51 -10.68 8.22 5.08
N GLN A 52 -11.94 8.15 5.57
CA GLN A 52 -12.44 9.08 6.60
C GLN A 52 -11.67 8.94 7.91
N ALA A 53 -11.44 7.73 8.38
CA ALA A 53 -10.68 7.49 9.61
C ALA A 53 -9.23 7.98 9.49
N VAL A 54 -8.55 7.65 8.38
CA VAL A 54 -7.19 8.11 8.10
C VAL A 54 -7.09 9.63 8.09
N HIS A 55 -8.04 10.30 7.43
CA HIS A 55 -8.09 11.76 7.40
C HIS A 55 -8.34 12.35 8.80
N HIS A 56 -9.28 11.78 9.59
CA HIS A 56 -9.58 12.24 10.95
C HIS A 56 -8.42 12.01 11.94
N MET A 57 -7.59 11.01 11.73
CA MET A 57 -6.35 10.82 12.51
C MET A 57 -5.26 11.84 12.17
N GLY A 58 -5.50 12.78 11.25
CA GLY A 58 -4.56 13.83 10.85
C GLY A 58 -3.46 13.36 9.90
N ILE A 59 -3.58 12.16 9.32
CA ILE A 59 -2.65 11.66 8.31
C ILE A 59 -2.92 12.43 7.01
N PRO A 60 -1.89 13.07 6.41
CA PRO A 60 -2.07 13.80 5.16
C PRO A 60 -2.53 12.89 4.01
N THR A 61 -3.81 13.01 3.65
CA THR A 61 -4.46 12.29 2.54
C THR A 61 -5.56 13.15 1.95
N PRO A 62 -5.94 12.99 0.67
CA PRO A 62 -7.08 13.68 0.10
C PRO A 62 -8.34 13.46 0.94
N ARG A 63 -9.03 14.55 1.28
CA ARG A 63 -10.23 14.47 2.13
C ARG A 63 -11.36 13.72 1.43
N PRO A 64 -11.90 12.65 2.02
CA PRO A 64 -13.05 11.95 1.46
C PRO A 64 -14.32 12.82 1.64
N ILE A 65 -15.10 12.95 0.54
CA ILE A 65 -16.29 13.80 0.50
C ILE A 65 -17.54 12.94 0.70
N ARG A 66 -17.74 11.93 -0.16
CA ARG A 66 -18.98 11.13 -0.19
C ARG A 66 -18.83 9.84 -1.00
N LEU A 67 -19.79 8.94 -0.79
CA LEU A 67 -20.03 7.80 -1.66
C LEU A 67 -20.83 8.24 -2.89
N ILE A 68 -20.42 7.80 -4.08
CA ILE A 68 -20.99 8.19 -5.35
C ILE A 68 -21.38 6.99 -6.22
N THR A 69 -22.24 7.25 -7.22
CA THR A 69 -22.53 6.30 -8.29
C THR A 69 -22.67 7.02 -9.63
N ASP A 70 -22.25 6.36 -10.72
CA ASP A 70 -22.56 6.80 -12.09
C ASP A 70 -23.88 6.17 -12.63
N GLY A 71 -24.55 5.36 -11.79
CA GLY A 71 -25.74 4.60 -12.13
C GLY A 71 -25.48 3.13 -12.48
N GLN A 72 -24.21 2.75 -12.68
CA GLN A 72 -23.76 1.37 -12.91
C GLN A 72 -22.73 0.92 -11.89
N ARG A 73 -21.79 1.80 -11.52
CA ARG A 73 -20.71 1.56 -10.60
C ARG A 73 -20.88 2.39 -9.34
N ILE A 74 -20.25 1.92 -8.27
CA ILE A 74 -20.17 2.63 -7.00
C ILE A 74 -18.73 3.07 -6.79
N GLY A 75 -18.55 4.19 -6.11
CA GLY A 75 -17.23 4.74 -5.86
C GLY A 75 -17.20 5.76 -4.73
N THR A 76 -16.07 6.41 -4.63
CA THR A 76 -15.79 7.46 -3.65
C THR A 76 -15.42 8.75 -4.37
N GLU A 77 -15.90 9.87 -3.84
CA GLU A 77 -15.47 11.20 -4.25
C GLU A 77 -14.57 11.79 -3.17
N LEU A 78 -13.42 12.26 -3.59
CA LEU A 78 -12.38 12.85 -2.74
C LEU A 78 -12.10 14.28 -3.20
N GLU A 79 -11.59 15.11 -2.32
CA GLU A 79 -11.02 16.40 -2.69
C GLU A 79 -9.79 16.19 -3.56
N LEU A 80 -9.71 16.89 -4.68
CA LEU A 80 -8.56 16.77 -5.57
C LEU A 80 -7.40 17.58 -5.00
N PHE A 81 -6.36 16.88 -4.63
CA PHE A 81 -5.12 17.49 -4.18
C PHE A 81 -4.30 17.95 -5.38
N ALA A 82 -4.01 19.25 -5.43
CA ALA A 82 -3.10 19.90 -6.38
C ALA A 82 -3.22 19.37 -7.82
N PRO A 83 -4.25 19.76 -8.56
CA PRO A 83 -4.53 19.21 -9.90
C PRO A 83 -3.40 19.47 -10.90
N VAL A 84 -2.61 20.53 -10.69
CA VAL A 84 -1.50 20.92 -11.58
C VAL A 84 -0.17 20.56 -10.91
N GLY A 85 0.67 19.80 -11.62
CA GLY A 85 2.03 19.47 -11.17
C GLY A 85 2.13 18.37 -10.11
N LYS A 86 1.00 17.76 -9.71
CA LYS A 86 1.00 16.65 -8.78
C LYS A 86 1.73 15.44 -9.38
N ARG A 87 2.77 14.99 -8.70
CA ARG A 87 3.56 13.81 -9.10
C ARG A 87 3.80 12.90 -7.90
N SER A 88 3.84 11.59 -8.12
CA SER A 88 4.32 10.64 -7.11
C SER A 88 5.84 10.77 -6.94
N PHE A 89 6.35 10.37 -5.78
CA PHE A 89 7.80 10.28 -5.57
C PHE A 89 8.45 9.35 -6.57
N ALA A 90 7.80 8.23 -6.92
CA ALA A 90 8.29 7.32 -7.96
C ALA A 90 8.49 8.05 -9.29
N ARG A 91 7.52 8.86 -9.70
CA ARG A 91 7.61 9.61 -10.96
C ARG A 91 8.73 10.63 -10.94
N ILE A 92 8.94 11.33 -9.82
CA ILE A 92 10.04 12.29 -9.68
C ILE A 92 11.38 11.56 -9.72
N MET A 93 11.55 10.48 -8.97
CA MET A 93 12.78 9.67 -8.97
C MET A 93 13.12 9.12 -10.35
N SER A 94 12.11 8.78 -11.17
CA SER A 94 12.29 8.31 -12.53
C SER A 94 12.76 9.42 -13.48
N GLU A 95 12.24 10.63 -13.34
CA GLU A 95 12.55 11.76 -14.23
C GLU A 95 13.78 12.55 -13.78
N GLU A 96 14.10 12.54 -12.48
CA GLU A 96 15.13 13.33 -11.83
C GLU A 96 15.99 12.44 -10.91
N PRO A 97 16.99 11.72 -11.46
CA PRO A 97 17.78 10.73 -10.69
C PRO A 97 18.51 11.31 -9.46
N ASP A 98 18.84 12.60 -9.46
CA ASP A 98 19.41 13.31 -8.31
C ASP A 98 18.41 13.46 -7.14
N GLN A 99 17.14 13.26 -7.37
CA GLN A 99 16.09 13.27 -6.34
C GLN A 99 15.92 11.92 -5.63
N VAL A 100 16.57 10.85 -6.07
CA VAL A 100 16.44 9.51 -5.46
C VAL A 100 16.82 9.54 -3.98
N GLU A 101 17.98 10.05 -3.61
CA GLU A 101 18.38 10.12 -2.20
C GLU A 101 17.50 11.06 -1.36
N PRO A 102 17.29 12.33 -1.73
CA PRO A 102 16.46 13.25 -0.93
C PRO A 102 15.05 12.72 -0.71
N LEU A 103 14.39 12.23 -1.77
CA LEU A 103 13.03 11.72 -1.66
C LEU A 103 12.94 10.39 -0.90
N SER A 104 13.98 9.53 -0.97
CA SER A 104 14.04 8.31 -0.16
C SER A 104 14.12 8.62 1.33
N ARG A 105 14.91 9.60 1.71
CA ARG A 105 15.01 10.07 3.10
C ARG A 105 13.69 10.71 3.55
N GLU A 106 13.11 11.59 2.74
CA GLU A 106 11.82 12.20 3.05
C GLU A 106 10.73 11.13 3.20
N PHE A 107 10.70 10.14 2.31
CA PHE A 107 9.77 9.02 2.38
C PHE A 107 9.90 8.24 3.70
N ALA A 108 11.13 7.94 4.12
CA ALA A 108 11.40 7.25 5.38
C ALA A 108 10.92 8.05 6.62
N GLN A 109 11.13 9.36 6.61
CA GLN A 109 10.65 10.26 7.68
C GLN A 109 9.12 10.27 7.76
N ARG A 110 8.44 10.32 6.60
CA ARG A 110 6.98 10.30 6.53
C ARG A 110 6.41 8.93 6.91
N ALA A 111 7.04 7.84 6.49
CA ALA A 111 6.67 6.50 6.94
C ALA A 111 6.81 6.38 8.46
N ARG A 112 7.86 6.93 9.05
CA ARG A 112 8.04 6.94 10.51
C ARG A 112 6.94 7.75 11.21
N GLN A 113 6.57 8.92 10.68
CA GLN A 113 5.46 9.71 11.20
C GLN A 113 4.14 8.93 11.15
N LEU A 114 3.87 8.27 10.03
CA LEU A 114 2.70 7.39 9.87
C LEU A 114 2.70 6.29 10.94
N HIS A 115 3.80 5.56 11.08
CA HIS A 115 3.95 4.45 12.02
C HIS A 115 4.00 4.89 13.50
N GLN A 116 4.14 6.17 13.78
CA GLN A 116 4.01 6.74 15.13
C GLN A 116 2.58 7.22 15.43
N THR A 117 1.70 7.28 14.43
CA THR A 117 0.32 7.69 14.61
C THR A 117 -0.48 6.57 15.28
N PRO A 118 -1.12 6.82 16.42
CA PRO A 118 -2.03 5.86 17.04
C PRO A 118 -3.18 5.50 16.09
N ALA A 119 -3.46 4.23 15.94
CA ALA A 119 -4.53 3.75 15.08
C ALA A 119 -5.87 3.75 15.80
N ASP A 120 -6.94 4.18 15.12
CA ASP A 120 -8.30 3.91 15.55
C ASP A 120 -8.66 2.44 15.28
N THR A 121 -8.40 1.58 16.26
CA THR A 121 -8.64 0.13 16.16
C THR A 121 -10.11 -0.25 16.14
N SER A 122 -11.02 0.69 16.35
CA SER A 122 -12.47 0.46 16.19
C SER A 122 -12.90 0.48 14.71
N ILE A 123 -12.08 1.09 13.85
CA ILE A 123 -12.34 1.25 12.41
C ILE A 123 -11.32 0.48 11.58
N LEU A 124 -10.03 0.65 11.89
CA LEU A 124 -8.95 -0.01 11.15
C LEU A 124 -8.81 -1.48 11.59
N PRO A 125 -8.70 -2.42 10.65
CA PRO A 125 -8.44 -3.82 10.98
C PRO A 125 -6.98 -4.03 11.41
N SER A 126 -6.73 -5.05 12.24
CA SER A 126 -5.37 -5.53 12.50
C SER A 126 -4.80 -6.22 11.26
N MET A 127 -3.53 -5.98 10.92
CA MET A 127 -2.86 -6.70 9.83
C MET A 127 -2.87 -8.21 10.08
N LYS A 128 -2.68 -8.64 11.32
CA LYS A 128 -2.76 -10.06 11.68
C LYS A 128 -4.15 -10.65 11.42
N SER A 129 -5.22 -9.91 11.76
CA SER A 129 -6.60 -10.37 11.52
C SER A 129 -6.93 -10.43 10.02
N LEU A 130 -6.40 -9.50 9.22
CA LEU A 130 -6.55 -9.54 7.76
C LEU A 130 -5.86 -10.77 7.15
N ILE A 131 -4.64 -11.08 7.58
CA ILE A 131 -3.91 -12.26 7.11
C ILE A 131 -4.65 -13.53 7.51
N ARG A 132 -5.07 -13.66 8.79
CA ARG A 132 -5.81 -14.82 9.29
C ARG A 132 -7.10 -15.05 8.52
N HIS A 133 -7.86 -13.98 8.24
CA HIS A 133 -9.07 -14.07 7.42
C HIS A 133 -8.82 -14.72 6.04
N TRP A 134 -7.67 -14.43 5.41
CA TRP A 134 -7.35 -15.03 4.11
C TRP A 134 -6.75 -16.43 4.23
N ILE A 135 -6.07 -16.77 5.33
CA ILE A 135 -5.70 -18.16 5.64
C ILE A 135 -6.96 -19.02 5.73
N ASP A 136 -7.96 -18.58 6.49
CA ASP A 136 -9.22 -19.31 6.71
C ASP A 136 -10.05 -19.48 5.41
N ARG A 137 -9.89 -18.60 4.44
CA ARG A 137 -10.62 -18.62 3.17
C ARG A 137 -9.88 -19.32 2.03
N CYS A 138 -8.60 -19.54 2.15
CA CYS A 138 -7.81 -20.24 1.14
C CYS A 138 -7.93 -21.75 1.33
N PRO A 139 -8.53 -22.48 0.38
CA PRO A 139 -8.86 -23.90 0.59
C PRO A 139 -7.62 -24.81 0.60
N GLU A 140 -6.54 -24.41 -0.06
CA GLU A 140 -5.34 -25.23 -0.21
C GLU A 140 -4.09 -24.36 -0.03
N ILE A 141 -3.47 -24.51 1.15
CA ILE A 141 -2.18 -23.90 1.49
C ILE A 141 -1.18 -25.02 1.75
N PRO A 142 0.00 -25.05 1.10
CA PRO A 142 1.05 -26.01 1.44
C PRO A 142 1.40 -25.95 2.93
N ALA A 143 1.60 -27.09 3.57
CA ALA A 143 1.75 -27.19 5.03
C ALA A 143 2.93 -26.37 5.57
N ASP A 144 4.07 -26.38 4.88
CA ASP A 144 5.25 -25.58 5.23
C ASP A 144 4.99 -24.07 5.19
N ILE A 145 4.15 -23.60 4.26
CA ILE A 145 3.74 -22.20 4.16
C ILE A 145 2.73 -21.85 5.25
N LEU A 146 1.78 -22.73 5.54
CA LEU A 146 0.83 -22.53 6.63
C LEU A 146 1.55 -22.42 7.97
N ASP A 147 2.47 -23.35 8.25
CA ASP A 147 3.28 -23.35 9.47
C ASP A 147 4.12 -22.08 9.62
N LEU A 148 4.72 -21.60 8.52
CA LEU A 148 5.44 -20.32 8.48
C LEU A 148 4.52 -19.15 8.87
N MET A 149 3.32 -19.08 8.27
CA MET A 149 2.39 -17.99 8.53
C MET A 149 1.86 -18.00 9.96
N GLU A 150 1.42 -19.16 10.45
CA GLU A 150 0.93 -19.31 11.83
C GLU A 150 2.01 -18.92 12.84
N LYS A 151 3.23 -19.44 12.67
CA LYS A 151 4.37 -19.05 13.51
C LYS A 151 4.64 -17.55 13.43
N THR A 152 4.61 -16.96 12.24
CA THR A 152 4.85 -15.52 12.05
C THR A 152 3.79 -14.69 12.77
N LEU A 153 2.51 -15.07 12.66
CA LEU A 153 1.41 -14.38 13.34
C LEU A 153 1.52 -14.51 14.87
N ASP A 154 1.89 -15.68 15.38
CA ASP A 154 1.99 -15.93 16.82
C ASP A 154 3.18 -15.18 17.45
N GLU A 155 4.32 -15.15 16.78
CA GLU A 155 5.54 -14.48 17.26
C GLU A 155 5.52 -12.94 17.06
N THR A 156 4.67 -12.42 16.17
CA THR A 156 4.61 -10.99 15.91
C THR A 156 3.73 -10.31 16.96
N PRO A 157 4.21 -9.27 17.67
CA PRO A 157 3.39 -8.56 18.65
C PRO A 157 2.28 -7.75 17.97
N ASP A 158 1.20 -7.52 18.70
CA ASP A 158 0.19 -6.54 18.31
C ASP A 158 0.63 -5.13 18.75
N GLN A 159 0.43 -4.15 17.87
CA GLN A 159 0.72 -2.76 18.12
C GLN A 159 -0.35 -1.89 17.48
N ALA A 160 -0.93 -0.97 18.23
CA ALA A 160 -2.00 -0.10 17.73
C ALA A 160 -1.42 1.17 17.05
N THR A 161 -0.58 0.96 16.04
CA THR A 161 -0.02 2.03 15.18
C THR A 161 -0.46 1.87 13.75
N CYS A 162 -0.64 3.00 13.04
CA CYS A 162 -1.10 3.00 11.66
C CYS A 162 -0.10 2.33 10.72
N LEU A 163 -0.63 1.54 9.81
CA LEU A 163 0.07 0.99 8.64
C LEU A 163 -0.63 1.47 7.38
N HIS A 164 0.14 1.76 6.34
CA HIS A 164 -0.40 2.07 5.02
C HIS A 164 -1.04 0.84 4.35
N GLY A 165 -0.45 -0.33 4.59
CA GLY A 165 -0.87 -1.58 3.96
C GLY A 165 -0.22 -1.82 2.59
N ASP A 166 -0.02 -0.75 1.79
CA ASP A 166 0.67 -0.77 0.50
C ASP A 166 1.70 0.37 0.44
N LEU A 167 2.68 0.33 1.33
CA LEU A 167 3.70 1.38 1.51
C LEU A 167 4.74 1.34 0.39
N HIS A 168 4.72 2.34 -0.51
CA HIS A 168 5.77 2.54 -1.53
C HIS A 168 5.77 3.96 -2.09
N VAL A 169 6.85 4.35 -2.78
CA VAL A 169 7.07 5.70 -3.34
C VAL A 169 6.04 6.12 -4.41
N GLY A 170 5.28 5.19 -4.97
CA GLY A 170 4.16 5.47 -5.86
C GLY A 170 2.93 6.02 -5.14
N ASN A 171 2.78 5.70 -3.85
CA ASN A 171 1.61 6.05 -3.03
C ASN A 171 1.80 7.32 -2.20
N ILE A 172 2.82 8.10 -2.49
CA ILE A 172 2.98 9.46 -1.96
C ILE A 172 3.10 10.45 -3.11
N ILE A 173 2.27 11.49 -3.08
CA ILE A 173 2.20 12.52 -4.11
C ILE A 173 2.56 13.89 -3.55
N THR A 174 3.06 14.76 -4.41
CA THR A 174 3.44 16.13 -4.05
C THR A 174 3.04 17.15 -5.11
N ASP A 175 2.73 18.37 -4.66
CA ASP A 175 2.60 19.59 -5.48
C ASP A 175 3.87 20.48 -5.41
N GLY A 176 4.93 19.98 -4.75
CA GLY A 176 6.15 20.73 -4.45
C GLY A 176 6.20 21.27 -3.03
N GLN A 177 5.07 21.60 -2.41
CA GLN A 177 4.97 22.12 -1.03
C GLN A 177 4.40 21.08 -0.06
N HIS A 178 3.34 20.42 -0.45
CA HIS A 178 2.63 19.44 0.37
C HIS A 178 2.94 18.02 -0.10
N ARG A 179 2.72 17.06 0.80
CA ARG A 179 2.86 15.62 0.55
C ARG A 179 1.60 14.95 1.08
N MET A 180 1.04 14.05 0.28
CA MET A 180 -0.14 13.28 0.70
C MET A 180 0.02 11.82 0.36
N TRP A 181 -0.37 10.96 1.29
CA TRP A 181 -0.57 9.54 1.05
C TRP A 181 -1.82 9.34 0.21
N ILE A 182 -1.75 8.46 -0.76
CA ILE A 182 -2.89 8.05 -1.59
C ILE A 182 -3.05 6.54 -1.53
N ASP A 183 -4.17 6.05 -2.03
CA ASP A 183 -4.53 4.63 -2.04
C ASP A 183 -4.58 4.03 -0.62
N VAL A 184 -5.31 4.73 0.24
CA VAL A 184 -5.41 4.43 1.68
C VAL A 184 -6.39 3.29 2.00
N GLY A 185 -6.94 2.59 1.01
CA GLY A 185 -7.94 1.52 1.20
C GLY A 185 -7.45 0.30 1.97
N ASP A 186 -6.13 0.10 2.07
CA ASP A 186 -5.48 -1.01 2.76
C ASP A 186 -4.91 -0.63 4.13
N PHE A 187 -5.23 0.58 4.62
CA PHE A 187 -4.82 0.98 5.96
C PHE A 187 -5.29 -0.02 7.01
N SER A 188 -4.39 -0.30 7.91
CA SER A 188 -4.56 -1.27 8.99
C SER A 188 -3.74 -0.84 10.19
N TYR A 189 -3.65 -1.67 11.23
CA TYR A 189 -2.72 -1.44 12.32
C TYR A 189 -1.86 -2.67 12.62
N GLY A 190 -0.70 -2.43 13.20
CA GLY A 190 0.28 -3.46 13.54
C GLY A 190 1.67 -2.87 13.77
N ILE A 191 2.68 -3.74 13.87
CA ILE A 191 4.07 -3.27 13.90
C ILE A 191 4.49 -2.69 12.55
N PRO A 192 5.35 -1.65 12.53
CA PRO A 192 5.82 -1.00 11.30
C PRO A 192 6.43 -1.94 10.26
N GLU A 193 7.03 -3.02 10.72
CA GLU A 193 7.69 -4.01 9.88
C GLU A 193 6.72 -4.69 8.89
N TRP A 194 5.41 -4.69 9.15
CA TRP A 194 4.40 -5.14 8.19
C TRP A 194 4.35 -4.29 6.90
N ASP A 195 4.67 -3.02 6.99
CA ASP A 195 4.82 -2.17 5.81
C ASP A 195 6.23 -2.28 5.23
N ASN A 196 7.25 -2.17 6.10
CA ASN A 196 8.65 -2.12 5.69
C ASN A 196 9.16 -3.42 5.05
N CYS A 197 8.56 -4.57 5.36
CA CYS A 197 8.93 -5.86 4.74
C CYS A 197 8.65 -5.88 3.23
N MET A 198 7.67 -5.13 2.73
CA MET A 198 7.43 -5.04 1.29
C MET A 198 8.45 -4.15 0.60
N LEU A 199 8.96 -3.11 1.27
CA LEU A 199 10.09 -2.33 0.75
C LEU A 199 11.37 -3.18 0.65
N TYR A 200 11.58 -4.12 1.61
CA TYR A 200 12.64 -5.12 1.51
C TYR A 200 12.51 -5.98 0.23
N VAL A 201 11.30 -6.48 -0.07
CA VAL A 201 11.04 -7.25 -1.30
C VAL A 201 11.31 -6.41 -2.54
N MET A 202 10.83 -5.17 -2.57
CA MET A 202 11.02 -4.26 -3.70
C MET A 202 12.50 -3.96 -3.92
N GLY A 203 13.27 -3.70 -2.86
CA GLY A 203 14.67 -3.32 -2.96
C GLY A 203 15.65 -4.47 -3.22
N ASN A 204 15.29 -5.71 -2.89
CA ASN A 204 16.25 -6.83 -2.97
C ASN A 204 15.82 -8.01 -3.85
N ILE A 205 14.52 -8.11 -4.18
CA ILE A 205 13.96 -9.32 -4.82
C ILE A 205 13.21 -8.98 -6.11
N MET A 206 12.63 -7.78 -6.22
CA MET A 206 11.83 -7.39 -7.36
C MET A 206 12.67 -7.36 -8.65
N SER A 207 12.15 -7.93 -9.74
CA SER A 207 12.83 -7.94 -11.04
C SER A 207 12.89 -6.56 -11.67
N GLU A 208 13.89 -6.34 -12.54
CA GLU A 208 14.05 -5.12 -13.35
C GLU A 208 12.78 -4.77 -14.11
N GLU A 209 12.19 -5.75 -14.81
CA GLU A 209 10.95 -5.56 -15.56
C GLU A 209 9.81 -5.03 -14.66
N ARG A 210 9.70 -5.57 -13.45
CA ARG A 210 8.64 -5.18 -12.53
C ARG A 210 8.88 -3.79 -11.94
N CYS A 211 10.13 -3.43 -11.66
CA CYS A 211 10.49 -2.07 -11.25
C CYS A 211 10.16 -1.05 -12.35
N GLN A 212 10.51 -1.34 -13.60
CA GLN A 212 10.20 -0.48 -14.74
C GLN A 212 8.69 -0.31 -14.95
N ASN A 213 7.93 -1.40 -14.85
CA ASN A 213 6.48 -1.36 -15.07
C ASN A 213 5.72 -0.60 -13.98
N LEU A 214 6.14 -0.72 -12.72
CA LEU A 214 5.44 -0.11 -11.58
C LEU A 214 5.93 1.30 -11.24
N PHE A 215 7.24 1.53 -11.33
CA PHE A 215 7.87 2.75 -10.82
C PHE A 215 8.58 3.57 -11.88
N HIS A 216 8.75 3.01 -13.10
CA HIS A 216 9.42 3.63 -14.25
C HIS A 216 10.92 3.92 -14.02
N PHE A 217 11.55 3.20 -13.11
CA PHE A 217 12.99 3.26 -12.85
C PHE A 217 13.58 1.85 -12.62
N SER A 218 14.91 1.74 -12.59
CA SER A 218 15.61 0.46 -12.51
C SER A 218 15.51 -0.22 -11.15
N SER A 219 15.76 -1.54 -11.10
CA SER A 219 15.92 -2.29 -9.85
C SER A 219 17.09 -1.76 -9.00
N ASP A 220 18.16 -1.27 -9.63
CA ASP A 220 19.27 -0.63 -8.92
C ASP A 220 18.82 0.65 -8.21
N THR A 221 17.98 1.46 -8.84
CA THR A 221 17.38 2.65 -8.21
C THR A 221 16.50 2.25 -7.02
N MET A 222 15.70 1.19 -7.16
CA MET A 222 14.88 0.66 -6.07
C MET A 222 15.75 0.14 -4.92
N HIS A 223 16.84 -0.54 -5.22
CA HIS A 223 17.81 -0.97 -4.21
C HIS A 223 18.45 0.21 -3.47
N GLN A 224 18.86 1.26 -4.19
CA GLN A 224 19.38 2.50 -3.57
C GLN A 224 18.33 3.16 -2.68
N HIS A 225 17.07 3.25 -3.15
CA HIS A 225 15.95 3.74 -2.34
C HIS A 225 15.83 2.96 -1.03
N TRP A 226 15.87 1.62 -1.06
CA TRP A 226 15.84 0.77 0.12
C TRP A 226 17.01 1.06 1.08
N LEU A 227 18.23 1.22 0.58
CA LEU A 227 19.41 1.55 1.42
C LEU A 227 19.30 2.92 2.10
N TYR A 228 18.81 3.93 1.38
CA TYR A 228 18.53 5.25 1.97
C TYR A 228 17.42 5.20 3.01
N PHE A 229 16.36 4.41 2.72
CA PHE A 229 15.28 4.17 3.66
C PHE A 229 15.79 3.52 4.97
N LEU A 230 16.56 2.45 4.88
CA LEU A 230 17.13 1.77 6.05
C LEU A 230 17.94 2.74 6.94
N ARG A 231 18.79 3.53 6.31
CA ARG A 231 19.63 4.50 7.02
C ARG A 231 18.76 5.54 7.74
N GLU A 232 17.79 6.11 7.04
CA GLU A 232 16.96 7.17 7.59
C GLU A 232 15.93 6.65 8.58
N TYR A 233 15.28 5.52 8.28
CA TYR A 233 14.19 4.97 9.11
C TYR A 233 14.72 4.29 10.38
N TYR A 234 15.73 3.44 10.26
CA TYR A 234 16.26 2.63 11.37
C TYR A 234 17.59 3.12 11.92
N GLY A 235 18.24 4.09 11.29
CA GLY A 235 19.59 4.53 11.64
C GLY A 235 20.68 3.52 11.24
N LEU A 236 20.38 2.55 10.38
CA LEU A 236 21.30 1.49 9.98
C LEU A 236 22.24 1.99 8.89
N THR A 237 23.55 2.01 9.19
CA THR A 237 24.57 2.53 8.27
C THR A 237 25.43 1.44 7.64
N THR A 238 25.34 0.20 8.12
CA THR A 238 26.11 -0.94 7.62
C THR A 238 25.20 -2.13 7.31
N HIS A 239 25.64 -2.97 6.39
CA HIS A 239 24.95 -4.22 6.08
C HIS A 239 24.90 -5.17 7.31
N GLU A 240 25.93 -5.12 8.15
CA GLU A 240 26.02 -5.93 9.35
C GLU A 240 24.93 -5.57 10.37
N ALA A 241 24.67 -4.28 10.57
CA ALA A 241 23.61 -3.79 11.46
C ALA A 241 22.20 -4.20 10.97
N TYR A 242 22.02 -4.41 9.67
CA TYR A 242 20.76 -4.85 9.10
C TYR A 242 20.54 -6.36 9.21
N ARG A 243 21.62 -7.14 9.28
CA ARG A 243 21.57 -8.63 9.27
C ARG A 243 20.66 -9.22 10.34
N ASP A 244 20.60 -8.59 11.51
CA ASP A 244 19.76 -9.08 12.62
C ASP A 244 18.26 -8.89 12.36
N MET A 245 17.89 -7.91 11.54
CA MET A 245 16.48 -7.65 11.16
C MET A 245 16.03 -8.50 9.96
N GLU A 246 16.94 -8.89 9.10
CA GLU A 246 16.62 -9.53 7.83
C GLU A 246 15.74 -10.78 7.97
N PRO A 247 15.98 -11.72 8.94
CA PRO A 247 15.11 -12.88 9.13
C PRO A 247 13.66 -12.51 9.44
N LEU A 248 13.44 -11.46 10.24
CA LEU A 248 12.10 -10.96 10.52
C LEU A 248 11.47 -10.38 9.27
N MET A 249 12.19 -9.53 8.52
CA MET A 249 11.70 -8.93 7.28
C MET A 249 11.29 -9.99 6.25
N ARG A 250 12.09 -11.07 6.10
CA ARG A 250 11.80 -12.17 5.19
C ARG A 250 10.52 -12.92 5.59
N ARG A 251 10.35 -13.26 6.86
CA ARG A 251 9.14 -13.95 7.35
C ARG A 251 7.89 -13.11 7.16
N LEU A 252 7.94 -11.84 7.56
CA LEU A 252 6.83 -10.90 7.38
C LEU A 252 6.51 -10.69 5.91
N ALA A 253 7.53 -10.53 5.05
CA ALA A 253 7.37 -10.35 3.62
C ALA A 253 6.73 -11.56 2.94
N ALA A 254 7.17 -12.77 3.28
CA ALA A 254 6.60 -14.02 2.78
C ALA A 254 5.12 -14.15 3.17
N THR A 255 4.79 -13.86 4.44
CA THR A 255 3.43 -13.89 4.98
C THR A 255 2.55 -12.80 4.34
N LYS A 256 3.07 -11.58 4.18
CA LYS A 256 2.33 -10.49 3.53
C LYS A 256 2.14 -10.73 2.03
N LEU A 257 3.10 -11.35 1.36
CA LEU A 257 2.96 -11.71 -0.05
C LEU A 257 1.85 -12.75 -0.24
N PHE A 258 1.74 -13.74 0.64
CA PHE A 258 0.59 -14.66 0.65
C PHE A 258 -0.73 -13.87 0.77
N PHE A 259 -0.83 -12.99 1.76
CA PHE A 259 -2.02 -12.16 1.97
C PHE A 259 -2.40 -11.34 0.72
N VAL A 260 -1.45 -10.64 0.12
CA VAL A 260 -1.70 -9.82 -1.09
C VAL A 260 -2.15 -10.69 -2.27
N ALA A 261 -1.49 -11.83 -2.48
CA ALA A 261 -1.82 -12.73 -3.58
C ALA A 261 -3.20 -13.38 -3.42
N THR A 262 -3.53 -13.87 -2.21
CA THR A 262 -4.82 -14.51 -1.93
C THR A 262 -5.98 -13.50 -1.93
N LYS A 263 -5.76 -12.29 -1.42
CA LYS A 263 -6.72 -11.18 -1.54
C LYS A 263 -7.03 -10.88 -3.00
N ASN A 264 -6.01 -10.74 -3.85
CA ASN A 264 -6.16 -10.40 -5.27
C ASN A 264 -6.80 -11.54 -6.09
N SER A 265 -6.60 -12.79 -5.69
CA SER A 265 -7.21 -13.97 -6.32
C SER A 265 -8.56 -14.37 -5.68
N ASN A 266 -9.08 -13.57 -4.75
CA ASN A 266 -10.30 -13.83 -3.99
C ASN A 266 -10.31 -15.23 -3.31
N GLY A 267 -9.18 -15.59 -2.69
CA GLY A 267 -9.02 -16.83 -1.95
C GLY A 267 -8.81 -18.07 -2.82
N ALA A 268 -8.30 -17.92 -4.03
CA ALA A 268 -7.91 -19.08 -4.83
C ALA A 268 -6.77 -19.89 -4.16
N PRO A 269 -6.65 -21.20 -4.44
CA PRO A 269 -5.56 -22.02 -3.93
C PRO A 269 -4.18 -21.42 -4.21
N VAL A 270 -3.22 -21.64 -3.31
CA VAL A 270 -1.84 -21.20 -3.49
C VAL A 270 -1.21 -21.96 -4.65
N SER A 271 -0.93 -21.26 -5.75
CA SER A 271 -0.24 -21.88 -6.89
C SER A 271 1.19 -22.29 -6.52
N GLU A 272 1.72 -23.32 -7.22
CA GLU A 272 3.11 -23.75 -7.02
C GLU A 272 4.12 -22.61 -7.28
N GLY A 273 3.85 -21.74 -8.25
CA GLY A 273 4.68 -20.57 -8.53
C GLY A 273 4.71 -19.59 -7.35
N LEU A 274 3.57 -19.30 -6.74
CA LEU A 274 3.49 -18.46 -5.55
C LEU A 274 4.17 -19.12 -4.36
N ALA A 275 3.93 -20.43 -4.14
CA ALA A 275 4.57 -21.20 -3.09
C ALA A 275 6.09 -21.12 -3.16
N ASN A 276 6.66 -21.31 -4.35
CA ASN A 276 8.10 -21.23 -4.56
C ASN A 276 8.68 -19.84 -4.30
N ILE A 277 7.94 -18.76 -4.65
CA ILE A 277 8.35 -17.39 -4.33
C ILE A 277 8.34 -17.18 -2.81
N ILE A 278 7.29 -17.62 -2.11
CA ILE A 278 7.16 -17.50 -0.65
C ILE A 278 8.33 -18.24 0.03
N ARG A 279 8.61 -19.50 -0.34
CA ARG A 279 9.73 -20.29 0.20
C ARG A 279 11.07 -19.60 -0.03
N LYS A 280 11.30 -19.09 -1.24
CA LYS A 280 12.53 -18.36 -1.57
C LYS A 280 12.71 -17.10 -0.71
N ILE A 281 11.64 -16.35 -0.48
CA ILE A 281 11.70 -15.14 0.36
C ILE A 281 11.97 -15.53 1.82
N ALA A 282 11.27 -16.53 2.34
CA ALA A 282 11.40 -16.99 3.72
C ALA A 282 12.67 -17.82 3.99
N GLU A 283 13.34 -18.30 2.94
CA GLU A 283 14.49 -19.24 3.02
C GLU A 283 14.12 -20.57 3.70
N ILE A 284 12.98 -21.16 3.33
CA ILE A 284 12.48 -22.47 3.79
C ILE A 284 12.33 -23.45 2.63
#